data_ed584aeaf9614c63d0e08be8ee053150
#
_entry.id   ed584aeaf9614c63d0e08be8ee053150
#
_cell.length_a   1.000
_cell.length_b   1.000
_cell.length_c   1.000
_cell.angle_alpha   90.00
_cell.angle_beta   90.00
_cell.angle_gamma   90.00
#
_symmetry.space_group_name_H-M   'P 1'
#
loop_
_entity.id
_entity.type
_entity.pdbx_description
1 polymer ?
#
loop_
_entity_poly.entity_id
_entity_poly.type
_entity_poly.pdbx_seq_one_letter_code
_entity_poly.pdbx_strand_id
1 'polypeptide(L)'
;MNSQFSVFLLLNSYKALIGCRDRLVANRVALENPMKEMEEFSSTTIYVSVEKVCHKVIEQTKKAIDTIEAKIMELIKNDKDLNEMFNRIDSIQGVGPVTSIAFIVETNEFKDFANGKKIACHSGVAPFSYSSGKRKGKAHVSHKANKKLKTLLDLCARSAILAKEEFQDYYHRKLAEGKSPMLVRNNIRNKIVLRMFAIVRDKSMYEKKFNSKVG
;
A
#
# COMPACT_ATOMS: atom_id res chain seq x y z
N MET A 1 7.33 15.03 -30.33
CA MET A 1 6.08 14.59 -29.66
C MET A 1 6.30 14.73 -28.17
N ASN A 2 5.51 15.56 -27.46
CA ASN A 2 5.81 16.06 -26.12
C ASN A 2 5.99 14.94 -25.09
N SER A 3 7.13 14.92 -24.38
CA SER A 3 7.43 13.95 -23.30
C SER A 3 6.33 13.92 -22.23
N GLN A 4 5.69 15.04 -21.92
CA GLN A 4 4.57 15.13 -20.98
C GLN A 4 3.32 14.35 -21.42
N PHE A 5 3.01 14.33 -22.72
CA PHE A 5 1.87 13.57 -23.25
C PHE A 5 2.11 12.06 -23.16
N SER A 6 3.34 11.61 -23.39
CA SER A 6 3.73 10.20 -23.23
C SER A 6 3.61 9.73 -21.77
N VAL A 7 4.08 10.55 -20.80
CA VAL A 7 3.98 10.26 -19.35
C VAL A 7 2.51 10.20 -18.91
N PHE A 8 1.66 11.12 -19.37
CA PHE A 8 0.23 11.12 -19.05
C PHE A 8 -0.48 9.84 -19.54
N LEU A 9 -0.21 9.42 -20.78
CA LEU A 9 -0.76 8.18 -21.33
C LEU A 9 -0.29 6.96 -20.55
N LEU A 10 0.97 6.92 -20.18
CA LEU A 10 1.56 5.83 -19.41
C LEU A 10 0.90 5.71 -18.02
N LEU A 11 0.76 6.81 -17.29
CA LEU A 11 0.10 6.83 -15.98
C LEU A 11 -1.38 6.39 -16.05
N ASN A 12 -2.09 6.78 -17.11
CA ASN A 12 -3.46 6.33 -17.32
C ASN A 12 -3.54 4.83 -17.63
N SER A 13 -2.59 4.29 -18.37
CA SER A 13 -2.47 2.83 -18.59
C SER A 13 -2.24 2.08 -17.29
N TYR A 14 -1.35 2.58 -16.41
CA TYR A 14 -1.16 2.02 -15.08
C TYR A 14 -2.43 2.06 -14.24
N LYS A 15 -3.14 3.20 -14.22
CA LYS A 15 -4.42 3.33 -13.50
C LYS A 15 -5.45 2.29 -13.97
N ALA A 16 -5.53 2.08 -15.29
CA ALA A 16 -6.44 1.10 -15.88
C ALA A 16 -6.06 -0.34 -15.47
N LEU A 17 -4.79 -0.70 -15.56
CA LEU A 17 -4.29 -2.03 -15.17
C LEU A 17 -4.48 -2.29 -13.67
N ILE A 18 -4.13 -1.33 -12.80
CA ILE A 18 -4.33 -1.43 -11.35
C ILE A 18 -5.82 -1.54 -11.04
N GLY A 19 -6.67 -0.74 -11.67
CA GLY A 19 -8.11 -0.82 -11.49
C GLY A 19 -8.71 -2.16 -11.93
N CYS A 20 -8.20 -2.75 -13.01
CA CYS A 20 -8.59 -4.10 -13.43
C CYS A 20 -8.13 -5.17 -12.42
N ARG A 21 -6.87 -5.12 -12.01
CA ARG A 21 -6.32 -6.02 -10.98
C ARG A 21 -7.13 -5.97 -9.70
N ASP A 22 -7.46 -4.79 -9.20
CA ASP A 22 -8.19 -4.62 -7.94
C ASP A 22 -9.61 -5.21 -8.03
N ARG A 23 -10.28 -5.06 -9.18
CA ARG A 23 -11.59 -5.69 -9.41
C ARG A 23 -11.49 -7.22 -9.44
N LEU A 24 -10.47 -7.77 -10.08
CA LEU A 24 -10.23 -9.22 -10.08
C LEU A 24 -9.94 -9.75 -8.68
N VAL A 25 -9.14 -9.03 -7.89
CA VAL A 25 -8.88 -9.39 -6.48
C VAL A 25 -10.18 -9.35 -5.66
N ALA A 26 -11.00 -8.32 -5.83
CA ALA A 26 -12.29 -8.23 -5.14
C ALA A 26 -13.23 -9.38 -5.53
N ASN A 27 -13.33 -9.71 -6.81
CA ASN A 27 -14.14 -10.84 -7.30
C ASN A 27 -13.64 -12.17 -6.74
N ARG A 28 -12.33 -12.39 -6.71
CA ARG A 28 -11.74 -13.59 -6.10
C ARG A 28 -12.13 -13.72 -4.65
N VAL A 29 -11.94 -12.66 -3.85
CA VAL A 29 -12.26 -12.64 -2.41
C VAL A 29 -13.77 -12.85 -2.17
N ALA A 30 -14.62 -12.28 -3.04
CA ALA A 30 -16.07 -12.47 -2.96
C ALA A 30 -16.51 -13.93 -3.20
N LEU A 31 -15.72 -14.72 -3.94
CA LEU A 31 -15.95 -16.16 -4.12
C LEU A 31 -15.29 -16.99 -3.01
N GLU A 32 -14.07 -16.64 -2.60
CA GLU A 32 -13.30 -17.41 -1.60
C GLU A 32 -13.96 -17.35 -0.19
N ASN A 33 -14.50 -16.20 0.22
CA ASN A 33 -15.05 -16.04 1.59
C ASN A 33 -16.29 -16.92 1.84
N PRO A 34 -17.35 -16.89 1.00
CA PRO A 34 -18.48 -17.78 1.18
C PRO A 34 -18.11 -19.27 1.14
N MET A 35 -17.13 -19.63 0.30
CA MET A 35 -16.65 -21.02 0.24
C MET A 35 -16.05 -21.49 1.56
N LYS A 36 -15.24 -20.65 2.22
CA LYS A 36 -14.68 -20.96 3.56
C LYS A 36 -15.75 -21.07 4.63
N GLU A 37 -16.78 -20.20 4.59
CA GLU A 37 -17.91 -20.25 5.52
C GLU A 37 -18.76 -21.52 5.33
N MET A 38 -18.95 -21.96 4.08
CA MET A 38 -19.70 -23.17 3.77
C MET A 38 -18.93 -24.46 4.06
N GLU A 39 -17.60 -24.43 4.18
CA GLU A 39 -16.76 -25.59 4.47
C GLU A 39 -17.13 -26.26 5.80
N GLU A 40 -17.58 -25.46 6.78
CA GLU A 40 -18.07 -25.94 8.09
C GLU A 40 -19.39 -26.71 8.00
N PHE A 41 -20.17 -26.54 6.92
CA PHE A 41 -21.49 -27.15 6.70
C PHE A 41 -21.50 -28.18 5.57
N SER A 42 -20.34 -28.63 5.11
CA SER A 42 -20.11 -29.27 3.81
C SER A 42 -20.33 -30.79 3.78
N SER A 43 -21.50 -31.28 4.16
CA SER A 43 -21.84 -32.71 3.93
C SER A 43 -22.79 -32.97 2.75
N THR A 44 -23.13 -31.99 1.92
CA THR A 44 -24.12 -32.13 0.85
C THR A 44 -23.47 -32.18 -0.54
N THR A 45 -24.00 -33.04 -1.42
CA THR A 45 -23.63 -33.17 -2.84
C THR A 45 -23.65 -31.81 -3.58
N ILE A 46 -24.54 -30.91 -3.15
CA ILE A 46 -24.67 -29.56 -3.70
C ILE A 46 -23.43 -28.72 -3.40
N TYR A 47 -22.89 -28.78 -2.19
CA TYR A 47 -21.68 -28.05 -1.81
C TYR A 47 -20.49 -28.45 -2.70
N VAL A 48 -20.26 -29.74 -2.87
CA VAL A 48 -19.16 -30.25 -3.73
C VAL A 48 -19.27 -29.75 -5.18
N SER A 49 -20.49 -29.66 -5.70
CA SER A 49 -20.73 -29.15 -7.05
C SER A 49 -20.45 -27.66 -7.16
N VAL A 50 -20.89 -26.85 -6.18
CA VAL A 50 -20.62 -25.39 -6.10
C VAL A 50 -19.13 -25.14 -5.91
N GLU A 51 -18.48 -25.86 -5.00
CA GLU A 51 -17.04 -25.77 -4.74
C GLU A 51 -16.21 -25.99 -6.03
N LYS A 52 -16.51 -27.04 -6.77
CA LYS A 52 -15.81 -27.35 -8.02
C LYS A 52 -15.90 -26.22 -9.06
N VAL A 53 -17.07 -25.61 -9.20
CA VAL A 53 -17.29 -24.49 -10.12
C VAL A 53 -16.56 -23.24 -9.63
N CYS A 54 -16.73 -22.88 -8.36
CA CYS A 54 -16.09 -21.70 -7.77
C CYS A 54 -14.56 -21.82 -7.80
N HIS A 55 -14.00 -22.98 -7.46
CA HIS A 55 -12.56 -23.23 -7.51
C HIS A 55 -11.98 -22.97 -8.91
N LYS A 56 -12.65 -23.44 -9.96
CA LYS A 56 -12.22 -23.20 -11.35
C LYS A 56 -12.18 -21.69 -11.67
N VAL A 57 -13.21 -20.94 -11.27
CA VAL A 57 -13.27 -19.49 -11.51
C VAL A 57 -12.19 -18.76 -10.70
N ILE A 58 -11.98 -19.14 -9.45
CA ILE A 58 -10.94 -18.59 -8.57
C ILE A 58 -9.56 -18.78 -9.19
N GLU A 59 -9.24 -20.00 -9.68
CA GLU A 59 -7.95 -20.29 -10.30
C GLU A 59 -7.73 -19.50 -11.61
N GLN A 60 -8.76 -19.36 -12.45
CA GLN A 60 -8.68 -18.52 -13.64
C GLN A 60 -8.47 -17.04 -13.27
N THR A 61 -9.14 -16.57 -12.21
CA THR A 61 -9.00 -15.20 -11.73
C THR A 61 -7.60 -14.95 -11.18
N LYS A 62 -7.00 -15.91 -10.46
CA LYS A 62 -5.60 -15.82 -10.00
C LYS A 62 -4.64 -15.66 -11.18
N LYS A 63 -4.76 -16.50 -12.20
CA LYS A 63 -3.93 -16.42 -13.43
C LYS A 63 -4.08 -15.08 -14.14
N ALA A 64 -5.31 -14.54 -14.20
CA ALA A 64 -5.55 -13.23 -14.79
C ALA A 64 -4.90 -12.09 -13.97
N ILE A 65 -4.92 -12.19 -12.64
CA ILE A 65 -4.22 -11.25 -11.74
C ILE A 65 -2.71 -11.30 -12.01
N ASP A 66 -2.11 -12.49 -12.03
CA ASP A 66 -0.68 -12.68 -12.28
C ASP A 66 -0.26 -12.10 -13.64
N THR A 67 -1.09 -12.30 -14.68
CA THR A 67 -0.85 -11.74 -16.01
C THR A 67 -0.84 -10.22 -16.00
N ILE A 68 -1.78 -9.58 -15.30
CA ILE A 68 -1.84 -8.12 -15.16
C ILE A 68 -0.65 -7.59 -14.36
N GLU A 69 -0.31 -8.26 -13.26
CA GLU A 69 0.85 -7.88 -12.43
C GLU A 69 2.16 -7.99 -13.22
N ALA A 70 2.34 -9.06 -14.00
CA ALA A 70 3.48 -9.20 -14.89
C ALA A 70 3.56 -8.07 -15.94
N LYS A 71 2.40 -7.68 -16.51
CA LYS A 71 2.34 -6.58 -17.48
C LYS A 71 2.67 -5.23 -16.85
N ILE A 72 2.22 -4.98 -15.64
CA ILE A 72 2.58 -3.77 -14.89
C ILE A 72 4.10 -3.73 -14.66
N MET A 73 4.69 -4.84 -14.22
CA MET A 73 6.14 -4.93 -13.97
C MET A 73 6.97 -4.79 -15.25
N GLU A 74 6.50 -5.33 -16.37
CA GLU A 74 7.13 -5.13 -17.67
C GLU A 74 7.18 -3.65 -18.07
N LEU A 75 6.05 -2.95 -17.93
CA LEU A 75 5.97 -1.52 -18.23
C LEU A 75 6.89 -0.70 -17.32
N ILE A 76 6.97 -1.02 -16.01
CA ILE A 76 7.88 -0.34 -15.07
C ILE A 76 9.35 -0.55 -15.49
N LYS A 77 9.73 -1.78 -15.83
CA LYS A 77 11.10 -2.10 -16.23
C LYS A 77 11.55 -1.40 -17.52
N ASN A 78 10.60 -1.12 -18.42
CA ASN A 78 10.86 -0.43 -19.68
C ASN A 78 11.09 1.09 -19.52
N ASP A 79 10.73 1.67 -18.37
CA ASP A 79 11.00 3.06 -18.04
C ASP A 79 12.06 3.11 -16.92
N LYS A 80 13.25 3.60 -17.27
CA LYS A 80 14.41 3.62 -16.35
C LYS A 80 14.13 4.43 -15.07
N ASP A 81 13.57 5.63 -15.22
CA ASP A 81 13.33 6.53 -14.08
C ASP A 81 12.28 5.96 -13.15
N LEU A 82 11.22 5.38 -13.74
CA LEU A 82 10.15 4.74 -13.02
C LEU A 82 10.62 3.47 -12.30
N ASN A 83 11.44 2.67 -12.97
CA ASN A 83 12.01 1.46 -12.38
C ASN A 83 12.94 1.77 -11.20
N GLU A 84 13.77 2.81 -11.32
CA GLU A 84 14.61 3.26 -10.21
C GLU A 84 13.76 3.76 -9.03
N MET A 85 12.71 4.56 -9.29
CA MET A 85 11.80 5.02 -8.25
C MET A 85 11.08 3.85 -7.57
N PHE A 86 10.57 2.90 -8.36
CA PHE A 86 9.93 1.70 -7.86
C PHE A 86 10.88 0.90 -6.94
N ASN A 87 12.10 0.63 -7.36
CA ASN A 87 13.08 -0.12 -6.58
C ASN A 87 13.42 0.59 -5.26
N ARG A 88 13.52 1.93 -5.27
CA ARG A 88 13.73 2.72 -4.04
C ARG A 88 12.59 2.54 -3.06
N ILE A 89 11.34 2.65 -3.51
CA ILE A 89 10.16 2.52 -2.64
C ILE A 89 10.02 1.08 -2.13
N ASP A 90 10.22 0.10 -3.00
CA ASP A 90 10.11 -1.33 -2.66
C ASP A 90 11.20 -1.78 -1.67
N SER A 91 12.33 -1.06 -1.59
CA SER A 91 13.38 -1.32 -0.62
C SER A 91 12.98 -1.03 0.83
N ILE A 92 11.88 -0.29 1.07
CA ILE A 92 11.42 0.03 2.42
C ILE A 92 10.83 -1.21 3.07
N GLN A 93 11.28 -1.52 4.28
CA GLN A 93 10.80 -2.64 5.07
C GLN A 93 9.27 -2.67 5.16
N GLY A 94 8.68 -3.78 4.73
CA GLY A 94 7.24 -4.04 4.76
C GLY A 94 6.46 -3.42 3.61
N VAL A 95 7.11 -2.67 2.73
CA VAL A 95 6.51 -2.18 1.48
C VAL A 95 6.73 -3.23 0.41
N GLY A 96 5.71 -3.52 -0.38
CA GLY A 96 5.80 -4.47 -1.48
C GLY A 96 5.35 -3.84 -2.81
N PRO A 97 5.50 -4.59 -3.92
CA PRO A 97 5.29 -4.08 -5.28
C PRO A 97 3.95 -3.37 -5.48
N VAL A 98 2.86 -3.96 -4.98
CA VAL A 98 1.50 -3.39 -5.11
C VAL A 98 1.40 -2.02 -4.46
N THR A 99 2.02 -1.84 -3.29
CA THR A 99 2.00 -0.56 -2.58
C THR A 99 2.90 0.45 -3.29
N SER A 100 4.09 0.05 -3.72
CA SER A 100 5.03 0.89 -4.45
C SER A 100 4.38 1.48 -5.71
N ILE A 101 3.75 0.63 -6.52
CA ILE A 101 3.04 1.02 -7.73
C ILE A 101 1.85 1.94 -7.41
N ALA A 102 1.05 1.58 -6.40
CA ALA A 102 -0.10 2.38 -6.01
C ALA A 102 0.31 3.80 -5.60
N PHE A 103 1.39 3.95 -4.82
CA PHE A 103 1.90 5.27 -4.44
C PHE A 103 2.42 6.06 -5.64
N ILE A 104 3.22 5.46 -6.52
CA ILE A 104 3.73 6.13 -7.73
C ILE A 104 2.58 6.69 -8.57
N VAL A 105 1.54 5.88 -8.79
CA VAL A 105 0.41 6.26 -9.66
C VAL A 105 -0.52 7.26 -9.00
N GLU A 106 -0.86 7.07 -7.72
CA GLU A 106 -1.80 7.95 -6.98
C GLU A 106 -1.19 9.32 -6.65
N THR A 107 0.13 9.42 -6.61
CA THR A 107 0.85 10.66 -6.30
C THR A 107 1.45 11.33 -7.54
N ASN A 108 1.19 10.78 -8.73
CA ASN A 108 1.82 11.23 -9.97
C ASN A 108 3.36 11.30 -9.81
N GLU A 109 3.97 10.16 -9.47
CA GLU A 109 5.41 10.08 -9.19
C GLU A 109 5.89 11.04 -8.08
N PHE A 110 5.05 11.24 -7.07
CA PHE A 110 5.25 12.20 -5.96
C PHE A 110 5.27 13.69 -6.36
N LYS A 111 4.99 14.01 -7.63
CA LYS A 111 5.02 15.39 -8.16
C LYS A 111 3.86 16.25 -7.66
N ASP A 112 2.69 15.64 -7.36
CA ASP A 112 1.49 16.36 -6.92
C ASP A 112 1.57 16.83 -5.45
N PHE A 113 2.62 16.45 -4.73
CA PHE A 113 2.75 16.71 -3.29
C PHE A 113 4.05 17.43 -2.95
N ALA A 114 3.94 18.61 -2.37
CA ALA A 114 5.11 19.41 -1.97
C ALA A 114 5.95 18.78 -0.84
N ASN A 115 5.37 17.87 -0.05
CA ASN A 115 6.07 17.19 1.04
C ASN A 115 5.34 15.92 1.49
N GLY A 116 6.06 15.04 2.20
CA GLY A 116 5.53 13.76 2.69
C GLY A 116 4.38 13.92 3.70
N LYS A 117 4.29 15.04 4.40
CA LYS A 117 3.19 15.32 5.34
C LYS A 117 1.86 15.49 4.61
N LYS A 118 1.85 16.13 3.43
CA LYS A 118 0.65 16.25 2.58
C LYS A 118 0.23 14.88 2.03
N ILE A 119 1.18 14.03 1.65
CA ILE A 119 0.88 12.64 1.23
C ILE A 119 0.30 11.84 2.40
N ALA A 120 0.86 11.97 3.60
CA ALA A 120 0.35 11.29 4.78
C ALA A 120 -1.09 11.71 5.14
N CYS A 121 -1.41 12.99 4.99
CA CYS A 121 -2.78 13.49 5.13
C CYS A 121 -3.71 12.94 4.03
N HIS A 122 -3.26 12.93 2.78
CA HIS A 122 -4.00 12.37 1.64
C HIS A 122 -4.27 10.87 1.83
N SER A 123 -3.29 10.13 2.33
CA SER A 123 -3.40 8.69 2.62
C SER A 123 -4.17 8.39 3.93
N GLY A 124 -4.62 9.39 4.66
CA GLY A 124 -5.41 9.21 5.88
C GLY A 124 -4.63 8.63 7.07
N VAL A 125 -3.31 8.79 7.11
CA VAL A 125 -2.47 8.32 8.22
C VAL A 125 -1.93 9.45 9.09
N ALA A 126 -2.10 10.70 8.66
CA ALA A 126 -1.83 11.87 9.47
C ALA A 126 -3.07 12.77 9.56
N PRO A 127 -3.31 13.39 10.71
CA PRO A 127 -4.42 14.31 10.86
C PRO A 127 -4.11 15.68 10.21
N PHE A 128 -5.17 16.33 9.72
CA PHE A 128 -5.10 17.74 9.38
C PHE A 128 -5.22 18.57 10.65
N SER A 129 -4.33 19.54 10.82
CA SER A 129 -4.51 20.59 11.82
C SER A 129 -5.51 21.61 11.27
N TYR A 130 -6.65 21.75 11.90
CA TYR A 130 -7.60 22.82 11.60
C TYR A 130 -7.35 23.99 12.55
N SER A 131 -6.90 25.11 12.01
CA SER A 131 -6.80 26.37 12.77
C SER A 131 -7.42 27.50 11.96
N SER A 132 -8.35 28.21 12.55
CA SER A 132 -8.93 29.44 12.02
C SER A 132 -8.65 30.55 13.02
N GLY A 133 -7.71 31.43 12.70
CA GLY A 133 -7.25 32.51 13.60
C GLY A 133 -6.73 31.97 14.94
N LYS A 134 -7.29 32.45 16.05
CA LYS A 134 -6.91 32.02 17.41
C LYS A 134 -7.52 30.67 17.83
N ARG A 135 -8.43 30.11 17.08
CA ARG A 135 -9.12 28.86 17.43
C ARG A 135 -8.37 27.65 16.83
N LYS A 136 -7.82 26.79 17.70
CA LYS A 136 -7.26 25.50 17.31
C LYS A 136 -8.34 24.42 17.51
N GLY A 137 -8.86 23.85 16.40
CA GLY A 137 -9.75 22.70 16.45
C GLY A 137 -9.00 21.39 16.71
N LYS A 138 -9.72 20.35 17.15
CA LYS A 138 -9.13 19.00 17.26
C LYS A 138 -8.68 18.52 15.88
N ALA A 139 -7.42 18.10 15.79
CA ALA A 139 -6.89 17.49 14.55
C ALA A 139 -7.60 16.16 14.29
N HIS A 140 -8.12 15.99 13.08
CA HIS A 140 -8.80 14.76 12.66
C HIS A 140 -8.36 14.33 11.26
N VAL A 141 -8.51 13.04 10.98
CA VAL A 141 -8.23 12.49 9.65
C VAL A 141 -9.38 12.85 8.71
N SER A 142 -9.07 13.32 7.51
CA SER A 142 -10.07 13.69 6.51
C SER A 142 -10.90 12.48 6.08
N HIS A 143 -12.22 12.64 5.97
CA HIS A 143 -13.11 11.66 5.35
C HIS A 143 -12.85 11.49 3.84
N LYS A 144 -12.21 12.47 3.20
CA LYS A 144 -11.81 12.46 1.79
C LYS A 144 -10.46 11.77 1.55
N ALA A 145 -9.85 11.21 2.61
CA ALA A 145 -8.59 10.50 2.49
C ALA A 145 -8.72 9.27 1.56
N ASN A 146 -7.65 8.97 0.83
CA ASN A 146 -7.59 7.81 -0.05
C ASN A 146 -7.60 6.51 0.77
N LYS A 147 -8.78 5.86 0.82
CA LYS A 147 -8.99 4.64 1.61
C LYS A 147 -8.13 3.48 1.12
N LYS A 148 -7.85 3.40 -0.19
CA LYS A 148 -7.00 2.36 -0.78
C LYS A 148 -5.58 2.48 -0.26
N LEU A 149 -4.97 3.66 -0.34
CA LEU A 149 -3.63 3.90 0.20
C LEU A 149 -3.57 3.64 1.71
N LYS A 150 -4.61 4.02 2.45
CA LYS A 150 -4.69 3.74 3.89
C LYS A 150 -4.66 2.24 4.20
N THR A 151 -5.40 1.44 3.43
CA THR A 151 -5.44 -0.02 3.58
C THR A 151 -4.09 -0.65 3.23
N LEU A 152 -3.47 -0.23 2.12
CA LEU A 152 -2.15 -0.71 1.71
C LEU A 152 -1.09 -0.38 2.77
N LEU A 153 -1.12 0.82 3.34
CA LEU A 153 -0.22 1.21 4.44
C LEU A 153 -0.46 0.41 5.72
N ASP A 154 -1.70 -0.04 5.99
CA ASP A 154 -1.95 -0.95 7.11
C ASP A 154 -1.29 -2.30 6.91
N LEU A 155 -1.38 -2.85 5.71
CA LEU A 155 -0.70 -4.10 5.36
C LEU A 155 0.82 -3.94 5.45
N CYS A 156 1.37 -2.85 4.92
CA CYS A 156 2.80 -2.54 5.04
C CYS A 156 3.27 -2.44 6.49
N ALA A 157 2.51 -1.73 7.34
CA ALA A 157 2.86 -1.59 8.76
C ALA A 157 2.82 -2.93 9.49
N ARG A 158 1.85 -3.80 9.20
CA ARG A 158 1.79 -5.15 9.77
C ARG A 158 2.97 -6.00 9.32
N SER A 159 3.26 -6.01 8.01
CA SER A 159 4.42 -6.72 7.46
C SER A 159 5.74 -6.23 8.07
N ALA A 160 5.91 -4.91 8.18
CA ALA A 160 7.10 -4.30 8.75
C ALA A 160 7.29 -4.65 10.24
N ILE A 161 6.21 -4.76 11.02
CA ILE A 161 6.27 -5.21 12.42
C ILE A 161 6.69 -6.67 12.52
N LEU A 162 6.22 -7.53 11.60
CA LEU A 162 6.54 -8.96 11.60
C LEU A 162 7.97 -9.27 11.14
N ALA A 163 8.60 -8.39 10.39
CA ALA A 163 9.92 -8.64 9.79
C ALA A 163 11.11 -8.60 10.76
N LYS A 164 10.87 -8.52 12.08
CA LYS A 164 11.89 -8.58 13.15
C LYS A 164 13.04 -7.58 13.00
N GLU A 165 12.72 -6.35 12.62
CA GLU A 165 13.67 -5.27 12.38
C GLU A 165 13.22 -3.96 13.07
N GLU A 166 13.75 -2.81 12.65
CA GLU A 166 13.53 -1.47 13.25
C GLU A 166 12.07 -1.17 13.63
N PHE A 167 11.10 -1.55 12.78
CA PHE A 167 9.69 -1.27 13.06
C PHE A 167 9.11 -2.18 14.14
N GLN A 168 9.62 -3.40 14.29
CA GLN A 168 9.24 -4.28 15.40
C GLN A 168 9.75 -3.73 16.72
N ASP A 169 11.04 -3.33 16.79
CA ASP A 169 11.63 -2.74 18.00
C ASP A 169 10.89 -1.45 18.39
N TYR A 170 10.59 -0.60 17.40
CA TYR A 170 9.78 0.59 17.62
C TYR A 170 8.40 0.27 18.17
N TYR A 171 7.74 -0.77 17.63
CA TYR A 171 6.41 -1.18 18.04
C TYR A 171 6.42 -1.64 19.50
N HIS A 172 7.29 -2.57 19.86
CA HIS A 172 7.37 -3.11 21.23
C HIS A 172 7.77 -2.04 22.25
N ARG A 173 8.74 -1.19 21.93
CA ARG A 173 9.14 -0.08 22.79
C ARG A 173 7.96 0.86 23.08
N LYS A 174 7.18 1.20 22.05
CA LYS A 174 6.02 2.10 22.22
C LYS A 174 4.87 1.45 22.99
N LEU A 175 4.68 0.16 22.87
CA LEU A 175 3.73 -0.58 23.71
C LEU A 175 4.19 -0.57 25.19
N ALA A 176 5.47 -0.81 25.47
CA ALA A 176 6.04 -0.71 26.81
C ALA A 176 5.91 0.69 27.43
N GLU A 177 5.92 1.74 26.60
CA GLU A 177 5.60 3.12 27.01
C GLU A 177 4.09 3.37 27.26
N GLY A 178 3.24 2.34 27.21
CA GLY A 178 1.78 2.43 27.44
C GLY A 178 0.96 2.97 26.26
N LYS A 179 1.52 3.05 25.05
CA LYS A 179 0.77 3.49 23.86
C LYS A 179 -0.11 2.35 23.32
N SER A 180 -1.31 2.68 22.86
CA SER A 180 -2.21 1.67 22.28
C SER A 180 -1.65 1.09 20.97
N PRO A 181 -1.87 -0.21 20.68
CA PRO A 181 -1.41 -0.87 19.46
C PRO A 181 -1.85 -0.16 18.17
N MET A 182 -3.10 0.34 18.16
CA MET A 182 -3.65 1.06 17.02
C MET A 182 -2.88 2.36 16.73
N LEU A 183 -2.57 3.13 17.79
CA LEU A 183 -1.80 4.37 17.68
C LEU A 183 -0.40 4.10 17.16
N VAL A 184 0.29 3.10 17.72
CA VAL A 184 1.66 2.76 17.31
C VAL A 184 1.70 2.31 15.84
N ARG A 185 0.75 1.48 15.41
CA ARG A 185 0.62 1.05 14.02
C ARG A 185 0.37 2.23 13.08
N ASN A 186 -0.48 3.19 13.50
CA ASN A 186 -0.70 4.40 12.71
C ASN A 186 0.56 5.27 12.59
N ASN A 187 1.37 5.34 13.65
CA ASN A 187 2.67 6.02 13.60
C ASN A 187 3.63 5.35 12.61
N ILE A 188 3.63 4.01 12.54
CA ILE A 188 4.45 3.26 11.57
C ILE A 188 3.99 3.54 10.14
N ARG A 189 2.67 3.53 9.86
CA ARG A 189 2.11 3.94 8.55
C ARG A 189 2.61 5.32 8.13
N ASN A 190 2.54 6.28 9.04
CA ASN A 190 3.03 7.65 8.78
C ASN A 190 4.54 7.67 8.50
N LYS A 191 5.34 6.94 9.29
CA LYS A 191 6.80 6.83 9.07
C LYS A 191 7.12 6.23 7.69
N ILE A 192 6.40 5.19 7.26
CA ILE A 192 6.56 4.58 5.93
C ILE A 192 6.33 5.62 4.83
N VAL A 193 5.22 6.38 4.88
CA VAL A 193 4.93 7.43 3.90
C VAL A 193 6.02 8.51 3.85
N LEU A 194 6.46 8.98 5.02
CA LEU A 194 7.51 9.99 5.10
C LEU A 194 8.85 9.48 4.53
N ARG A 195 9.16 8.19 4.74
CA ARG A 195 10.34 7.55 4.15
C ARG A 195 10.22 7.42 2.64
N MET A 196 9.07 6.97 2.11
CA MET A 196 8.82 6.94 0.67
C MET A 196 9.12 8.29 0.03
N PHE A 197 8.57 9.36 0.61
CA PHE A 197 8.81 10.70 0.09
C PHE A 197 10.29 11.10 0.15
N ALA A 198 10.97 10.83 1.26
CA ALA A 198 12.37 11.19 1.45
C ALA A 198 13.28 10.48 0.43
N ILE A 199 13.17 9.16 0.28
CA ILE A 199 14.02 8.39 -0.63
C ILE A 199 13.77 8.70 -2.11
N VAL A 200 12.53 9.04 -2.48
CA VAL A 200 12.21 9.48 -3.84
C VAL A 200 12.81 10.85 -4.10
N ARG A 201 12.65 11.81 -3.18
CA ARG A 201 13.21 13.16 -3.28
C ARG A 201 14.73 13.13 -3.33
N ASP A 202 15.36 12.37 -2.45
CA ASP A 202 16.82 12.33 -2.28
C ASP A 202 17.50 11.33 -3.23
N LYS A 203 16.70 10.63 -4.06
CA LYS A 203 17.14 9.59 -5.01
C LYS A 203 18.04 8.54 -4.36
N SER A 204 17.78 8.23 -3.08
CA SER A 204 18.55 7.25 -2.28
C SER A 204 17.80 5.92 -2.15
N MET A 205 18.50 4.86 -1.79
CA MET A 205 17.90 3.60 -1.34
C MET A 205 17.59 3.68 0.15
N TYR A 206 16.66 2.84 0.62
CA TYR A 206 16.40 2.74 2.04
C TYR A 206 17.57 2.07 2.76
N GLU A 207 18.23 2.83 3.62
CA GLU A 207 19.24 2.31 4.53
C GLU A 207 18.63 2.04 5.90
N LYS A 208 18.85 0.84 6.42
CA LYS A 208 18.50 0.51 7.79
C LYS A 208 19.35 1.36 8.72
N LYS A 209 18.75 2.27 9.47
CA LYS A 209 19.48 2.91 10.57
C LYS A 209 19.74 1.85 11.63
N PHE A 210 20.95 1.34 11.67
CA PHE A 210 21.46 0.62 12.83
C PHE A 210 21.35 1.59 14.02
N ASN A 211 20.45 1.35 14.97
CA ASN A 211 20.57 1.98 16.26
C ASN A 211 21.84 1.39 16.89
N SER A 212 22.97 2.07 16.74
CA SER A 212 24.04 1.88 17.70
C SER A 212 23.41 2.16 19.06
N LYS A 213 23.23 1.12 19.83
CA LYS A 213 22.96 1.24 21.26
C LYS A 213 24.11 2.07 21.81
N VAL A 214 23.86 3.33 22.06
CA VAL A 214 24.70 4.11 22.95
C VAL A 214 24.52 3.42 24.30
N GLY A 215 25.63 2.83 24.81
CA GLY A 215 25.73 2.22 26.10
C GLY A 215 25.49 3.21 27.25
#